data_739adfa2cb51fcd565d60a9bdf27bdf6
#
_entry.id   739adfa2cb51fcd565d60a9bdf27bdf6
#
_cell.length_a   1.000
_cell.length_b   1.000
_cell.length_c   1.000
_cell.angle_alpha   90.00
_cell.angle_beta   90.00
_cell.angle_gamma   90.00
#
_symmetry.space_group_name_H-M   'P 1'
#
loop_
_entity.id
_entity.type
_entity.pdbx_description
1 polymer ?
#
loop_
_entity_poly.entity_id
_entity_poly.type
_entity_poly.pdbx_seq_one_letter_code
_entity_poly.pdbx_strand_id
1 'polypeptide(L)'
;MTTDAGAHAPRVVSLLPAATEIVAALGAIDHLVGVTHECDYPPGALHLPRVTGSAIDRDASSAAIDADVRALASAGAPVFTLDAALVASLAPRVLLTQSVCEVCALPESEVDRAVAALAVAPVVVSLGGTTLDGVWDDVRRVGDAIGRRAEAESLIASSTARMRRVHETLKAARAPRPRVAVIEWTNPLFAAGHWTPELVRRAGGIDVLAEPGTHSVRIDVGVVRAADPEVLLFAPCGFDVERAAHEAEALLDTEAWRWARDRAAWALDGNSLTSRPGPRLVDAIEVLAAIFAPDLFEAPIGSYAREVRRAGPAEHRSRRSLTTERGS
;
A
#
# COMPACT_ATOMS: atom_id res chain seq x y z
N MET A 1 13.88 -37.45 -27.58
CA MET A 1 13.02 -36.68 -26.66
C MET A 1 13.00 -35.27 -27.19
N THR A 2 12.01 -34.94 -27.99
CA THR A 2 11.80 -33.62 -28.56
C THR A 2 11.30 -32.70 -27.44
N THR A 3 12.11 -31.72 -27.06
CA THR A 3 11.70 -30.61 -26.24
C THR A 3 10.62 -29.85 -26.99
N ASP A 4 9.40 -29.89 -26.44
CA ASP A 4 8.25 -29.12 -26.93
C ASP A 4 8.53 -27.63 -26.73
N ALA A 5 9.15 -27.00 -27.72
CA ALA A 5 9.51 -25.56 -27.73
C ALA A 5 8.32 -24.68 -28.19
N GLY A 6 7.11 -25.03 -27.74
CA GLY A 6 5.87 -24.37 -28.07
C GLY A 6 4.96 -24.13 -26.86
N ALA A 7 5.48 -24.14 -25.64
CA ALA A 7 4.66 -23.81 -24.47
C ALA A 7 4.24 -22.34 -24.56
N HIS A 8 3.00 -22.10 -25.04
CA HIS A 8 2.38 -20.79 -24.97
C HIS A 8 2.48 -20.26 -23.52
N ALA A 9 2.84 -18.98 -23.38
CA ALA A 9 2.87 -18.29 -22.11
C ALA A 9 1.59 -18.58 -21.30
N PRO A 10 1.67 -18.93 -20.00
CA PRO A 10 0.49 -19.29 -19.23
C PRO A 10 -0.47 -18.09 -19.13
N ARG A 11 -1.75 -18.33 -19.38
CA ARG A 11 -2.81 -17.33 -19.15
C ARG A 11 -2.99 -17.11 -17.65
N VAL A 12 -2.82 -15.89 -17.17
CA VAL A 12 -2.85 -15.53 -15.75
C VAL A 12 -4.06 -14.65 -15.46
N VAL A 13 -4.85 -14.98 -14.44
CA VAL A 13 -5.83 -14.09 -13.84
C VAL A 13 -5.30 -13.65 -12.49
N SER A 14 -5.27 -12.34 -12.25
CA SER A 14 -4.82 -11.73 -10.99
C SER A 14 -6.02 -11.15 -10.24
N LEU A 15 -6.25 -11.63 -9.02
CA LEU A 15 -7.34 -11.19 -8.14
C LEU A 15 -6.90 -10.14 -7.11
N LEU A 16 -5.68 -9.59 -7.25
CA LEU A 16 -5.18 -8.50 -6.41
C LEU A 16 -4.16 -7.63 -7.14
N PRO A 17 -4.10 -6.31 -6.86
CA PRO A 17 -3.19 -5.40 -7.54
C PRO A 17 -1.71 -5.78 -7.38
N ALA A 18 -1.30 -6.20 -6.17
CA ALA A 18 0.08 -6.60 -5.90
C ALA A 18 0.58 -7.72 -6.85
N ALA A 19 -0.26 -8.75 -7.10
CA ALA A 19 0.10 -9.83 -8.01
C ALA A 19 0.20 -9.36 -9.46
N THR A 20 -0.68 -8.45 -9.89
CA THR A 20 -0.60 -7.81 -11.20
C THR A 20 0.73 -7.09 -11.39
N GLU A 21 1.16 -6.33 -10.37
CA GLU A 21 2.44 -5.62 -10.37
C GLU A 21 3.64 -6.57 -10.36
N ILE A 22 3.57 -7.68 -9.61
CA ILE A 22 4.61 -8.71 -9.62
C ILE A 22 4.74 -9.32 -11.02
N VAL A 23 3.64 -9.78 -11.63
CA VAL A 23 3.67 -10.37 -12.99
C VAL A 23 4.26 -9.39 -13.99
N ALA A 24 3.87 -8.12 -13.95
CA ALA A 24 4.40 -7.08 -14.81
C ALA A 24 5.91 -6.83 -14.58
N ALA A 25 6.34 -6.77 -13.31
CA ALA A 25 7.75 -6.58 -12.96
C ALA A 25 8.65 -7.76 -13.37
N LEU A 26 8.07 -8.95 -13.49
CA LEU A 26 8.72 -10.14 -14.06
C LEU A 26 8.73 -10.16 -15.61
N GLY A 27 8.32 -9.05 -16.25
CA GLY A 27 8.29 -8.95 -17.72
C GLY A 27 7.25 -9.85 -18.38
N ALA A 28 6.17 -10.19 -17.67
CA ALA A 28 5.14 -11.12 -18.13
C ALA A 28 3.73 -10.49 -18.18
N ILE A 29 3.65 -9.18 -18.43
CA ILE A 29 2.36 -8.47 -18.46
C ILE A 29 1.40 -9.06 -19.50
N ASP A 30 1.89 -9.57 -20.63
CA ASP A 30 1.14 -10.23 -21.72
C ASP A 30 0.60 -11.61 -21.32
N HIS A 31 1.05 -12.16 -20.20
CA HIS A 31 0.43 -13.35 -19.63
C HIS A 31 -0.91 -13.03 -18.94
N LEU A 32 -1.10 -11.78 -18.47
CA LEU A 32 -2.34 -11.36 -17.81
C LEU A 32 -3.49 -11.32 -18.80
N VAL A 33 -4.56 -12.05 -18.50
CA VAL A 33 -5.79 -12.10 -19.31
C VAL A 33 -7.00 -11.54 -18.56
N GLY A 34 -6.88 -11.31 -17.25
CA GLY A 34 -7.90 -10.69 -16.40
C GLY A 34 -7.28 -10.21 -15.10
N VAL A 35 -7.79 -9.11 -14.59
CA VAL A 35 -7.28 -8.43 -13.38
C VAL A 35 -8.43 -7.96 -12.50
N THR A 36 -8.16 -7.62 -11.23
CA THR A 36 -9.15 -7.02 -10.33
C THR A 36 -9.53 -5.59 -10.76
N HIS A 37 -10.71 -5.15 -10.32
CA HIS A 37 -11.19 -3.77 -10.55
C HIS A 37 -10.26 -2.71 -9.96
N GLU A 38 -9.45 -3.06 -8.96
CA GLU A 38 -8.49 -2.16 -8.30
C GLU A 38 -7.13 -2.04 -9.01
N CYS A 39 -6.89 -2.80 -10.08
CA CYS A 39 -5.62 -2.73 -10.81
C CYS A 39 -5.54 -1.44 -11.63
N ASP A 40 -4.79 -0.48 -11.16
CA ASP A 40 -4.52 0.82 -11.77
C ASP A 40 -3.07 0.96 -12.27
N TYR A 41 -2.23 -0.02 -11.97
CA TYR A 41 -0.82 -0.07 -12.35
C TYR A 41 -0.37 -1.51 -12.67
N PRO A 42 0.57 -1.70 -13.63
CA PRO A 42 1.11 -0.68 -14.55
C PRO A 42 0.11 -0.31 -15.68
N PRO A 43 0.40 0.72 -16.49
CA PRO A 43 -0.53 1.17 -17.55
C PRO A 43 -1.01 0.07 -18.49
N GLY A 44 -0.17 -0.93 -18.77
CA GLY A 44 -0.53 -2.09 -19.59
C GLY A 44 -1.66 -2.97 -19.02
N ALA A 45 -1.92 -2.90 -17.70
CA ALA A 45 -3.01 -3.64 -17.06
C ALA A 45 -4.37 -2.93 -17.16
N LEU A 46 -4.40 -1.64 -17.54
CA LEU A 46 -5.63 -0.83 -17.54
C LEU A 46 -6.68 -1.31 -18.54
N HIS A 47 -6.25 -1.96 -19.62
CA HIS A 47 -7.13 -2.42 -20.70
C HIS A 47 -7.60 -3.85 -20.54
N LEU A 48 -7.13 -4.55 -19.51
CA LEU A 48 -7.48 -5.94 -19.27
C LEU A 48 -8.89 -6.07 -18.68
N PRO A 49 -9.61 -7.19 -18.97
CA PRO A 49 -10.90 -7.49 -18.38
C PRO A 49 -10.86 -7.44 -16.85
N ARG A 50 -11.85 -6.77 -16.23
CA ARG A 50 -12.02 -6.70 -14.78
C ARG A 50 -12.88 -7.86 -14.32
N VAL A 51 -12.25 -8.80 -13.61
CA VAL A 51 -12.91 -10.03 -13.13
C VAL A 51 -13.54 -9.91 -11.76
N THR A 52 -13.36 -8.77 -11.08
CA THR A 52 -13.93 -8.51 -9.75
C THR A 52 -14.69 -7.20 -9.73
N GLY A 53 -15.56 -7.04 -8.74
CA GLY A 53 -16.26 -5.79 -8.41
C GLY A 53 -16.26 -5.54 -6.91
N SER A 54 -16.64 -4.34 -6.50
CA SER A 54 -16.79 -3.95 -5.10
C SER A 54 -18.24 -3.53 -4.82
N ALA A 55 -18.73 -3.89 -3.62
CA ALA A 55 -20.00 -3.40 -3.10
C ALA A 55 -19.85 -2.04 -2.37
N ILE A 56 -18.63 -1.56 -2.22
CA ILE A 56 -18.28 -0.33 -1.49
C ILE A 56 -17.95 0.78 -2.47
N ASP A 57 -18.46 1.97 -2.19
CA ASP A 57 -18.03 3.19 -2.86
C ASP A 57 -16.61 3.56 -2.40
N ARG A 58 -15.63 3.33 -3.28
CA ARG A 58 -14.22 3.62 -3.01
C ARG A 58 -13.91 5.12 -2.82
N ASP A 59 -14.79 6.01 -3.29
CA ASP A 59 -14.61 7.46 -3.20
C ASP A 59 -15.25 8.05 -1.94
N ALA A 60 -15.93 7.24 -1.14
CA ALA A 60 -16.49 7.63 0.15
C ALA A 60 -15.41 7.93 1.20
N SER A 61 -15.74 8.64 2.28
CA SER A 61 -14.82 8.90 3.39
C SER A 61 -14.40 7.61 4.10
N SER A 62 -13.25 7.62 4.79
CA SER A 62 -12.78 6.49 5.59
C SER A 62 -13.82 5.97 6.59
N ALA A 63 -14.57 6.88 7.22
CA ALA A 63 -15.67 6.54 8.12
C ALA A 63 -16.82 5.82 7.43
N ALA A 64 -17.20 6.27 6.24
CA ALA A 64 -18.29 5.65 5.47
C ALA A 64 -17.88 4.26 4.95
N ILE A 65 -16.67 4.14 4.41
CA ILE A 65 -16.12 2.84 3.98
C ILE A 65 -16.10 1.83 5.15
N ASP A 66 -15.61 2.23 6.33
CA ASP A 66 -15.59 1.35 7.50
C ASP A 66 -17.01 0.95 7.95
N ALA A 67 -17.97 1.88 7.88
CA ALA A 67 -19.38 1.58 8.20
C ALA A 67 -19.97 0.57 7.21
N ASP A 68 -19.71 0.72 5.91
CA ASP A 68 -20.20 -0.19 4.87
C ASP A 68 -19.58 -1.58 5.00
N VAL A 69 -18.25 -1.65 5.24
CA VAL A 69 -17.55 -2.93 5.50
C VAL A 69 -18.18 -3.66 6.68
N ARG A 70 -18.44 -2.96 7.79
CA ARG A 70 -19.06 -3.56 8.97
C ARG A 70 -20.51 -4.00 8.71
N ALA A 71 -21.27 -3.23 7.94
CA ALA A 71 -22.63 -3.57 7.57
C ALA A 71 -22.65 -4.84 6.71
N LEU A 72 -21.79 -4.93 5.68
CA LEU A 72 -21.66 -6.12 4.85
C LEU A 72 -21.22 -7.34 5.66
N ALA A 73 -20.20 -7.21 6.51
CA ALA A 73 -19.73 -8.28 7.37
C ALA A 73 -20.84 -8.79 8.31
N SER A 74 -21.63 -7.88 8.91
CA SER A 74 -22.76 -8.23 9.78
C SER A 74 -23.89 -8.95 9.04
N ALA A 75 -24.04 -8.65 7.74
CA ALA A 75 -25.01 -9.31 6.87
C ALA A 75 -24.49 -10.63 6.26
N GLY A 76 -23.22 -11.01 6.53
CA GLY A 76 -22.57 -12.14 5.89
C GLY A 76 -22.38 -11.97 4.38
N ALA A 77 -22.39 -10.72 3.89
CA ALA A 77 -22.22 -10.37 2.48
C ALA A 77 -20.76 -10.03 2.18
N PRO A 78 -20.23 -10.45 1.02
CA PRO A 78 -18.85 -10.16 0.66
C PRO A 78 -18.69 -8.69 0.25
N VAL A 79 -17.54 -8.10 0.59
CA VAL A 79 -17.14 -6.77 0.14
C VAL A 79 -16.82 -6.78 -1.36
N PHE A 80 -16.17 -7.84 -1.82
CA PHE A 80 -15.76 -8.02 -3.21
C PHE A 80 -16.51 -9.19 -3.84
N THR A 81 -16.81 -9.05 -5.14
CA THR A 81 -17.48 -10.09 -5.95
C THR A 81 -16.55 -10.56 -7.05
N LEU A 82 -16.69 -11.82 -7.47
CA LEU A 82 -15.95 -12.43 -8.57
C LEU A 82 -16.90 -12.78 -9.72
N ASP A 83 -16.60 -12.31 -10.92
CA ASP A 83 -17.26 -12.76 -12.15
C ASP A 83 -16.70 -14.11 -12.59
N ALA A 84 -17.25 -15.17 -12.01
CA ALA A 84 -16.83 -16.54 -12.30
C ALA A 84 -17.05 -16.94 -13.78
N ALA A 85 -18.06 -16.38 -14.45
CA ALA A 85 -18.35 -16.65 -15.85
C ALA A 85 -17.26 -16.04 -16.75
N LEU A 86 -16.85 -14.79 -16.45
CA LEU A 86 -15.75 -14.14 -17.14
C LEU A 86 -14.44 -14.88 -16.89
N VAL A 87 -14.13 -15.25 -15.64
CA VAL A 87 -12.92 -16.05 -15.33
C VAL A 87 -12.91 -17.37 -16.12
N ALA A 88 -14.06 -18.06 -16.20
CA ALA A 88 -14.17 -19.30 -16.99
C ALA A 88 -13.92 -19.06 -18.49
N SER A 89 -14.44 -17.98 -19.05
CA SER A 89 -14.21 -17.63 -20.47
C SER A 89 -12.75 -17.28 -20.77
N LEU A 90 -12.05 -16.72 -19.78
CA LEU A 90 -10.62 -16.39 -19.87
C LEU A 90 -9.73 -17.63 -19.77
N ALA A 91 -10.24 -18.78 -19.32
CA ALA A 91 -9.55 -20.06 -19.22
C ALA A 91 -8.11 -19.93 -18.65
N PRO A 92 -7.94 -19.41 -17.43
CA PRO A 92 -6.62 -19.20 -16.84
C PRO A 92 -5.92 -20.54 -16.56
N ARG A 93 -4.59 -20.54 -16.69
CA ARG A 93 -3.71 -21.63 -16.23
C ARG A 93 -3.11 -21.33 -14.87
N VAL A 94 -3.07 -20.05 -14.50
CA VAL A 94 -2.62 -19.58 -13.18
C VAL A 94 -3.64 -18.58 -12.66
N LEU A 95 -4.02 -18.74 -11.41
CA LEU A 95 -4.88 -17.82 -10.67
C LEU A 95 -4.12 -17.30 -9.44
N LEU A 96 -3.95 -15.98 -9.35
CA LEU A 96 -3.24 -15.33 -8.26
C LEU A 96 -4.27 -14.72 -7.30
N THR A 97 -4.20 -15.10 -6.02
CA THR A 97 -5.08 -14.63 -4.94
C THR A 97 -4.28 -14.27 -3.70
N GLN A 98 -4.94 -13.91 -2.59
CA GLN A 98 -4.26 -13.59 -1.34
C GLN A 98 -4.97 -14.18 -0.12
N SER A 99 -4.20 -14.29 0.98
CA SER A 99 -4.69 -14.72 2.30
C SER A 99 -4.26 -13.79 3.45
N VAL A 100 -3.80 -12.57 3.14
CA VAL A 100 -3.24 -11.65 4.17
C VAL A 100 -4.32 -10.92 4.95
N CYS A 101 -5.40 -10.49 4.28
CA CYS A 101 -6.43 -9.65 4.88
C CYS A 101 -7.82 -10.18 4.52
N GLU A 102 -8.61 -10.56 5.51
CA GLU A 102 -9.98 -11.06 5.30
C GLU A 102 -10.93 -9.99 4.75
N VAL A 103 -10.65 -8.71 5.00
CA VAL A 103 -11.48 -7.59 4.54
C VAL A 103 -11.18 -7.22 3.10
N CYS A 104 -9.89 -7.28 2.70
CA CYS A 104 -9.41 -6.84 1.39
C CYS A 104 -9.23 -8.01 0.39
N ALA A 105 -9.58 -9.24 0.79
CA ALA A 105 -9.50 -10.43 -0.03
C ALA A 105 -10.88 -10.89 -0.51
N LEU A 106 -10.89 -11.51 -1.69
CA LEU A 106 -12.04 -12.35 -2.07
C LEU A 106 -12.13 -13.52 -1.09
N PRO A 107 -13.33 -13.89 -0.61
CA PRO A 107 -13.49 -15.08 0.20
C PRO A 107 -12.94 -16.33 -0.52
N GLU A 108 -12.19 -17.17 0.19
CA GLU A 108 -11.61 -18.40 -0.36
C GLU A 108 -12.68 -19.27 -1.03
N SER A 109 -13.88 -19.36 -0.43
CA SER A 109 -15.02 -20.09 -1.00
C SER A 109 -15.52 -19.55 -2.33
N GLU A 110 -15.33 -18.26 -2.63
CA GLU A 110 -15.66 -17.67 -3.94
C GLU A 110 -14.62 -18.10 -4.98
N VAL A 111 -13.34 -18.06 -4.59
CA VAL A 111 -12.23 -18.51 -5.44
C VAL A 111 -12.38 -20.00 -5.75
N ASP A 112 -12.64 -20.85 -4.75
CA ASP A 112 -12.83 -22.28 -4.90
C ASP A 112 -13.99 -22.62 -5.82
N ARG A 113 -15.13 -21.91 -5.69
CA ARG A 113 -16.29 -22.09 -6.59
C ARG A 113 -15.94 -21.72 -8.03
N ALA A 114 -15.21 -20.64 -8.24
CA ALA A 114 -14.77 -20.24 -9.58
C ALA A 114 -13.82 -21.26 -10.18
N VAL A 115 -12.85 -21.76 -9.39
CA VAL A 115 -11.91 -22.80 -9.81
C VAL A 115 -12.61 -24.10 -10.17
N ALA A 116 -13.58 -24.54 -9.36
CA ALA A 116 -14.35 -25.77 -9.61
C ALA A 116 -15.21 -25.69 -10.90
N ALA A 117 -15.56 -24.49 -11.36
CA ALA A 117 -16.30 -24.28 -12.59
C ALA A 117 -15.42 -24.30 -13.86
N LEU A 118 -14.09 -24.33 -13.74
CA LEU A 118 -13.17 -24.31 -14.86
C LEU A 118 -13.01 -25.72 -15.47
N ALA A 119 -12.99 -25.80 -16.80
CA ALA A 119 -12.77 -27.05 -17.54
C ALA A 119 -11.40 -27.70 -17.23
N VAL A 120 -10.41 -26.86 -16.90
CA VAL A 120 -9.07 -27.27 -16.47
C VAL A 120 -8.72 -26.49 -15.22
N ALA A 121 -8.42 -27.18 -14.13
CA ALA A 121 -8.01 -26.54 -12.89
C ALA A 121 -6.70 -25.74 -13.06
N PRO A 122 -6.67 -24.45 -12.70
CA PRO A 122 -5.46 -23.65 -12.76
C PRO A 122 -4.53 -23.98 -11.57
N VAL A 123 -3.27 -23.57 -11.69
CA VAL A 123 -2.40 -23.43 -10.51
C VAL A 123 -2.88 -22.20 -9.74
N VAL A 124 -3.33 -22.40 -8.50
CA VAL A 124 -3.71 -21.30 -7.60
C VAL A 124 -2.51 -20.93 -6.74
N VAL A 125 -2.11 -19.65 -6.78
CA VAL A 125 -1.05 -19.10 -5.93
C VAL A 125 -1.66 -18.07 -4.99
N SER A 126 -1.70 -18.38 -3.69
CA SER A 126 -2.16 -17.45 -2.67
C SER A 126 -0.97 -16.70 -2.07
N LEU A 127 -0.96 -15.36 -2.19
CA LEU A 127 0.05 -14.49 -1.60
C LEU A 127 -0.28 -14.26 -0.12
N GLY A 128 0.71 -14.48 0.76
CA GLY A 128 0.51 -14.44 2.21
C GLY A 128 1.63 -13.74 2.98
N GLY A 129 2.55 -13.05 2.28
CA GLY A 129 3.68 -12.37 2.91
C GLY A 129 3.23 -11.21 3.79
N THR A 130 3.57 -11.24 5.08
CA THR A 130 3.32 -10.17 6.05
C THR A 130 4.58 -9.38 6.41
N THR A 131 5.74 -9.80 5.92
CA THR A 131 7.04 -9.14 6.04
C THR A 131 7.67 -8.99 4.67
N LEU A 132 8.73 -8.20 4.53
CA LEU A 132 9.45 -8.08 3.25
C LEU A 132 9.98 -9.42 2.74
N ASP A 133 10.52 -10.26 3.62
CA ASP A 133 10.99 -11.59 3.24
C ASP A 133 9.84 -12.46 2.72
N GLY A 134 8.68 -12.42 3.40
CA GLY A 134 7.47 -13.10 2.94
C GLY A 134 6.96 -12.60 1.59
N VAL A 135 7.06 -11.29 1.33
CA VAL A 135 6.71 -10.71 0.02
C VAL A 135 7.67 -11.19 -1.06
N TRP A 136 8.98 -11.31 -0.76
CA TRP A 136 9.93 -11.87 -1.72
C TRP A 136 9.70 -13.35 -2.00
N ASP A 137 9.24 -14.10 -1.01
CA ASP A 137 8.81 -15.49 -1.23
C ASP A 137 7.56 -15.56 -2.11
N ASP A 138 6.63 -14.63 -1.98
CA ASP A 138 5.48 -14.50 -2.88
C ASP A 138 5.93 -14.19 -4.32
N VAL A 139 6.89 -13.27 -4.51
CA VAL A 139 7.48 -12.99 -5.83
C VAL A 139 8.09 -14.25 -6.45
N ARG A 140 8.80 -15.07 -5.67
CA ARG A 140 9.35 -16.36 -6.14
C ARG A 140 8.26 -17.33 -6.56
N ARG A 141 7.21 -17.48 -5.73
CA ARG A 141 6.07 -18.38 -6.01
C ARG A 141 5.34 -17.98 -7.29
N VAL A 142 5.12 -16.68 -7.50
CA VAL A 142 4.54 -16.17 -8.74
C VAL A 142 5.47 -16.46 -9.91
N GLY A 143 6.78 -16.15 -9.78
CA GLY A 143 7.79 -16.43 -10.80
C GLY A 143 7.85 -17.90 -11.20
N ASP A 144 7.80 -18.82 -10.23
CA ASP A 144 7.74 -20.27 -10.49
C ASP A 144 6.47 -20.66 -11.25
N ALA A 145 5.30 -20.15 -10.84
CA ALA A 145 4.02 -20.50 -11.45
C ALA A 145 3.88 -20.03 -12.91
N ILE A 146 4.53 -18.92 -13.27
CA ILE A 146 4.47 -18.35 -14.61
C ILE A 146 5.72 -18.59 -15.45
N GLY A 147 6.69 -19.38 -14.94
CA GLY A 147 7.94 -19.71 -15.65
C GLY A 147 8.93 -18.53 -15.73
N ARG A 148 8.94 -17.66 -14.73
CA ARG A 148 9.79 -16.45 -14.64
C ARG A 148 10.65 -16.42 -13.38
N ARG A 149 11.18 -17.60 -12.99
CA ARG A 149 11.99 -17.72 -11.77
C ARG A 149 13.27 -16.87 -11.80
N ALA A 150 13.96 -16.86 -12.94
CA ALA A 150 15.20 -16.08 -13.07
C ALA A 150 14.94 -14.57 -12.93
N GLU A 151 13.87 -14.09 -13.52
CA GLU A 151 13.43 -12.71 -13.43
C GLU A 151 13.02 -12.35 -11.98
N ALA A 152 12.36 -13.28 -11.27
CA ALA A 152 12.01 -13.11 -9.86
C ALA A 152 13.26 -12.94 -8.99
N GLU A 153 14.27 -13.81 -9.14
CA GLU A 153 15.52 -13.66 -8.39
C GLU A 153 16.27 -12.36 -8.76
N SER A 154 16.25 -11.96 -10.03
CA SER A 154 16.84 -10.69 -10.48
C SER A 154 16.13 -9.49 -9.86
N LEU A 155 14.80 -9.49 -9.82
CA LEU A 155 13.99 -8.45 -9.18
C LEU A 155 14.31 -8.35 -7.69
N ILE A 156 14.37 -9.47 -6.99
CA ILE A 156 14.70 -9.52 -5.55
C ILE A 156 16.12 -9.02 -5.30
N ALA A 157 17.09 -9.43 -6.11
CA ALA A 157 18.47 -8.99 -6.00
C ALA A 157 18.60 -7.46 -6.20
N SER A 158 17.95 -6.91 -7.21
CA SER A 158 17.95 -5.46 -7.48
C SER A 158 17.25 -4.68 -6.36
N SER A 159 16.13 -5.16 -5.86
CA SER A 159 15.38 -4.61 -4.73
C SER A 159 16.24 -4.60 -3.44
N THR A 160 16.90 -5.72 -3.15
CA THR A 160 17.82 -5.84 -2.01
C THR A 160 19.01 -4.88 -2.13
N ALA A 161 19.55 -4.71 -3.33
CA ALA A 161 20.62 -3.75 -3.56
C ALA A 161 20.20 -2.29 -3.34
N ARG A 162 18.95 -1.92 -3.72
CA ARG A 162 18.37 -0.60 -3.44
C ARG A 162 18.23 -0.38 -1.93
N MET A 163 17.62 -1.30 -1.20
CA MET A 163 17.47 -1.23 0.26
C MET A 163 18.83 -1.14 0.98
N ARG A 164 19.82 -1.89 0.50
CA ARG A 164 21.19 -1.82 1.04
C ARG A 164 21.81 -0.44 0.85
N ARG A 165 21.65 0.19 -0.32
CA ARG A 165 22.14 1.56 -0.55
C ARG A 165 21.53 2.55 0.44
N VAL A 166 20.21 2.49 0.69
CA VAL A 166 19.57 3.33 1.72
C VAL A 166 20.23 3.11 3.08
N HIS A 167 20.37 1.85 3.49
CA HIS A 167 20.99 1.51 4.78
C HIS A 167 22.43 2.04 4.90
N GLU A 168 23.27 1.82 3.88
CA GLU A 168 24.67 2.23 3.87
C GLU A 168 24.81 3.77 3.93
N THR A 169 23.96 4.50 3.19
CA THR A 169 23.94 5.97 3.20
C THR A 169 23.57 6.50 4.58
N LEU A 170 22.50 6.01 5.20
CA LEU A 170 22.08 6.40 6.54
C LEU A 170 23.16 6.10 7.59
N LYS A 171 23.77 4.92 7.50
CA LYS A 171 24.85 4.49 8.40
C LYS A 171 26.10 5.36 8.27
N ALA A 172 26.53 5.66 7.05
CA ALA A 172 27.70 6.50 6.79
C ALA A 172 27.53 7.92 7.32
N ALA A 173 26.33 8.49 7.16
CA ALA A 173 25.96 9.81 7.67
C ALA A 173 25.65 9.83 9.17
N ARG A 174 25.56 8.68 9.83
CA ARG A 174 25.05 8.57 11.21
C ARG A 174 23.72 9.30 11.38
N ALA A 175 22.84 9.13 10.39
CA ALA A 175 21.56 9.81 10.36
C ALA A 175 20.72 9.52 11.63
N PRO A 176 20.01 10.52 12.16
CA PRO A 176 19.10 10.30 13.28
C PRO A 176 17.97 9.34 12.87
N ARG A 177 17.41 8.66 13.87
CA ARG A 177 16.31 7.72 13.64
C ARG A 177 15.04 8.26 14.30
N PRO A 178 14.19 8.96 13.54
CA PRO A 178 12.99 9.55 14.12
C PRO A 178 12.01 8.48 14.59
N ARG A 179 11.26 8.81 15.63
CA ARG A 179 10.11 8.05 16.12
C ARG A 179 8.92 8.33 15.21
N VAL A 180 8.38 7.29 14.59
CA VAL A 180 7.37 7.40 13.53
C VAL A 180 6.10 6.67 13.96
N ALA A 181 4.95 7.34 13.80
CA ALA A 181 3.65 6.69 13.90
C ALA A 181 3.01 6.63 12.52
N VAL A 182 2.69 5.42 12.05
CA VAL A 182 2.01 5.23 10.76
C VAL A 182 0.54 4.91 11.00
N ILE A 183 -0.33 5.77 10.46
CA ILE A 183 -1.80 5.65 10.50
C ILE A 183 -2.27 5.14 9.13
N GLU A 184 -2.68 3.89 9.07
CA GLU A 184 -3.14 3.26 7.83
C GLU A 184 -4.65 3.37 7.60
N TRP A 185 -5.40 3.90 8.57
CA TRP A 185 -6.81 4.28 8.44
C TRP A 185 -7.13 5.40 9.42
N THR A 186 -7.93 6.38 8.98
CA THR A 186 -8.12 7.61 9.73
C THR A 186 -9.38 7.62 10.59
N ASN A 187 -10.43 6.88 10.18
CA ASN A 187 -11.66 6.80 10.97
C ASN A 187 -12.40 5.46 10.77
N PRO A 188 -12.39 4.56 11.79
CA PRO A 188 -11.61 4.65 13.04
C PRO A 188 -10.10 4.60 12.80
N LEU A 189 -9.31 5.02 13.78
CA LEU A 189 -7.86 4.97 13.64
C LEU A 189 -7.34 3.53 13.66
N PHE A 190 -6.46 3.21 12.69
CA PHE A 190 -5.68 1.98 12.69
C PHE A 190 -4.18 2.30 12.59
N ALA A 191 -3.39 1.67 13.44
CA ALA A 191 -1.94 1.60 13.26
C ALA A 191 -1.62 0.61 12.13
N ALA A 192 -0.67 0.99 11.29
CA ALA A 192 -0.20 0.13 10.20
C ALA A 192 0.52 -1.10 10.75
N GLY A 193 0.29 -2.23 10.10
CA GLY A 193 0.90 -3.52 10.45
C GLY A 193 1.66 -4.15 9.28
N HIS A 194 1.73 -5.47 9.29
CA HIS A 194 2.33 -6.31 8.26
C HIS A 194 3.78 -5.88 7.96
N TRP A 195 4.10 -5.53 6.71
CA TRP A 195 5.42 -5.06 6.25
C TRP A 195 5.71 -3.60 6.59
N THR A 196 4.69 -2.76 6.89
CA THR A 196 4.87 -1.32 7.04
C THR A 196 5.85 -0.92 8.14
N PRO A 197 5.85 -1.50 9.35
CA PRO A 197 6.87 -1.20 10.36
C PRO A 197 8.28 -1.56 9.90
N GLU A 198 8.43 -2.58 9.04
CA GLU A 198 9.71 -2.92 8.45
C GLU A 198 10.16 -1.88 7.41
N LEU A 199 9.23 -1.32 6.59
CA LEU A 199 9.54 -0.22 5.66
C LEU A 199 10.09 0.98 6.42
N VAL A 200 9.44 1.40 7.50
CA VAL A 200 9.89 2.49 8.39
C VAL A 200 11.29 2.20 8.91
N ARG A 201 11.52 1.00 9.43
CA ARG A 201 12.84 0.58 9.95
C ARG A 201 13.93 0.60 8.88
N ARG A 202 13.65 0.10 7.66
CA ARG A 202 14.58 0.08 6.53
C ARG A 202 14.90 1.47 6.02
N ALA A 203 13.95 2.40 6.11
CA ALA A 203 14.11 3.81 5.78
C ALA A 203 14.83 4.63 6.86
N GLY A 204 15.21 4.03 7.99
CA GLY A 204 15.95 4.68 9.08
C GLY A 204 15.09 5.18 10.23
N GLY A 205 13.76 5.03 10.21
CA GLY A 205 12.87 5.38 11.31
C GLY A 205 12.78 4.31 12.41
N ILE A 206 11.94 4.59 13.40
CA ILE A 206 11.50 3.66 14.44
C ILE A 206 9.98 3.75 14.48
N ASP A 207 9.28 2.72 14.01
CA ASP A 207 7.84 2.64 14.20
C ASP A 207 7.55 2.49 15.69
N VAL A 208 6.66 3.35 16.21
CA VAL A 208 6.34 3.39 17.66
C VAL A 208 4.97 2.81 17.98
N LEU A 209 4.23 2.33 16.98
CA LEU A 209 2.88 1.80 17.14
C LEU A 209 2.81 0.29 16.86
N ALA A 210 3.69 -0.26 16.02
CA ALA A 210 3.59 -1.63 15.59
C ALA A 210 4.97 -2.29 15.35
N GLU A 211 4.97 -3.62 15.34
CA GLU A 211 6.14 -4.44 15.01
C GLU A 211 5.95 -5.13 13.64
N PRO A 212 7.04 -5.40 12.89
CA PRO A 212 6.96 -6.11 11.62
C PRO A 212 6.24 -7.45 11.72
N GLY A 213 5.37 -7.75 10.76
CA GLY A 213 4.64 -9.01 10.67
C GLY A 213 3.37 -9.08 11.51
N THR A 214 3.11 -8.09 12.38
CA THR A 214 1.85 -8.01 13.14
C THR A 214 0.71 -7.49 12.28
N HIS A 215 -0.52 -7.85 12.62
CA HIS A 215 -1.69 -7.29 11.94
C HIS A 215 -1.89 -5.81 12.29
N SER A 216 -2.51 -5.07 11.38
CA SER A 216 -2.99 -3.72 11.65
C SER A 216 -4.05 -3.76 12.74
N VAL A 217 -3.98 -2.83 13.68
CA VAL A 217 -4.86 -2.81 14.85
C VAL A 217 -5.54 -1.46 15.00
N ARG A 218 -6.81 -1.51 15.42
CA ARG A 218 -7.53 -0.32 15.82
C ARG A 218 -6.92 0.28 17.08
N ILE A 219 -6.70 1.59 17.08
CA ILE A 219 -6.11 2.33 18.20
C ILE A 219 -6.91 3.60 18.50
N ASP A 220 -6.62 4.21 19.65
CA ASP A 220 -7.12 5.53 20.01
C ASP A 220 -6.04 6.59 19.84
N VAL A 221 -6.43 7.83 19.62
CA VAL A 221 -5.51 8.96 19.53
C VAL A 221 -4.61 9.11 20.79
N GLY A 222 -5.11 8.68 21.95
CA GLY A 222 -4.34 8.63 23.19
C GLY A 222 -3.13 7.72 23.12
N VAL A 223 -3.24 6.59 22.42
CA VAL A 223 -2.13 5.64 22.17
C VAL A 223 -1.06 6.32 21.31
N VAL A 224 -1.47 6.96 20.22
CA VAL A 224 -0.53 7.70 19.34
C VAL A 224 0.20 8.78 20.11
N ARG A 225 -0.54 9.58 20.92
CA ARG A 225 0.03 10.64 21.75
C ARG A 225 1.01 10.09 22.79
N ALA A 226 0.67 9.00 23.45
CA ALA A 226 1.53 8.37 24.48
C ALA A 226 2.81 7.77 23.86
N ALA A 227 2.75 7.32 22.62
CA ALA A 227 3.92 6.84 21.88
C ALA A 227 4.88 7.98 21.49
N ASP A 228 4.49 9.24 21.65
CA ASP A 228 5.32 10.44 21.40
C ASP A 228 6.11 10.41 20.09
N PRO A 229 5.44 10.29 18.93
CA PRO A 229 6.11 10.28 17.63
C PRO A 229 6.66 11.67 17.28
N GLU A 230 7.81 11.70 16.59
CA GLU A 230 8.38 12.88 15.96
C GLU A 230 7.77 13.14 14.59
N VAL A 231 7.40 12.05 13.89
CA VAL A 231 6.81 12.07 12.55
C VAL A 231 5.51 11.27 12.55
N LEU A 232 4.47 11.88 11.99
CA LEU A 232 3.18 11.24 11.72
C LEU A 232 3.09 10.96 10.21
N LEU A 233 2.81 9.72 9.85
CA LEU A 233 2.57 9.31 8.47
C LEU A 233 1.12 8.84 8.33
N PHE A 234 0.39 9.42 7.40
CA PHE A 234 -0.97 9.04 7.07
C PHE A 234 -0.96 8.33 5.71
N ALA A 235 -1.21 7.04 5.72
CA ALA A 235 -1.17 6.17 4.54
C ALA A 235 -2.45 5.30 4.46
N PRO A 236 -3.65 5.91 4.35
CA PRO A 236 -4.88 5.14 4.30
C PRO A 236 -4.86 4.15 3.13
N CYS A 237 -5.28 2.91 3.42
CA CYS A 237 -5.27 1.83 2.44
C CYS A 237 -6.13 2.19 1.22
N GLY A 238 -5.57 2.07 0.02
CA GLY A 238 -6.26 2.39 -1.24
C GLY A 238 -6.42 3.89 -1.56
N PHE A 239 -5.89 4.79 -0.72
CA PHE A 239 -5.96 6.23 -0.98
C PHE A 239 -4.70 6.73 -1.68
N ASP A 240 -4.88 7.59 -2.69
CA ASP A 240 -3.78 8.37 -3.25
C ASP A 240 -3.31 9.47 -2.27
N VAL A 241 -2.22 10.15 -2.64
CA VAL A 241 -1.59 11.17 -1.77
C VAL A 241 -2.51 12.35 -1.46
N GLU A 242 -3.32 12.80 -2.43
CA GLU A 242 -4.19 13.97 -2.24
C GLU A 242 -5.35 13.64 -1.31
N ARG A 243 -5.95 12.47 -1.48
CA ARG A 243 -7.01 11.98 -0.62
C ARG A 243 -6.50 11.68 0.79
N ALA A 244 -5.33 11.05 0.90
CA ALA A 244 -4.68 10.83 2.19
C ALA A 244 -4.38 12.15 2.91
N ALA A 245 -3.95 13.18 2.17
CA ALA A 245 -3.70 14.50 2.74
C ALA A 245 -4.97 15.18 3.23
N HIS A 246 -6.06 15.11 2.46
CA HIS A 246 -7.35 15.68 2.86
C HIS A 246 -7.87 15.05 4.17
N GLU A 247 -7.84 13.73 4.29
CA GLU A 247 -8.22 13.01 5.52
C GLU A 247 -7.30 13.37 6.70
N ALA A 248 -6.00 13.46 6.47
CA ALA A 248 -5.03 13.81 7.51
C ALA A 248 -5.22 15.25 7.99
N GLU A 249 -5.45 16.21 7.09
CA GLU A 249 -5.73 17.61 7.42
C GLU A 249 -6.98 17.72 8.29
N ALA A 250 -8.09 17.08 7.86
CA ALA A 250 -9.33 17.07 8.62
C ALA A 250 -9.16 16.47 10.02
N LEU A 251 -8.38 15.39 10.14
CA LEU A 251 -8.11 14.73 11.41
C LEU A 251 -7.27 15.62 12.34
N LEU A 252 -6.17 16.19 11.82
CA LEU A 252 -5.24 17.04 12.56
C LEU A 252 -5.86 18.36 13.03
N ASP A 253 -6.93 18.84 12.40
CA ASP A 253 -7.66 20.05 12.79
C ASP A 253 -8.58 19.83 13.99
N THR A 254 -8.82 18.59 14.39
CA THR A 254 -9.64 18.30 15.57
C THR A 254 -8.89 18.60 16.87
N GLU A 255 -9.65 18.89 17.94
CA GLU A 255 -9.11 19.14 19.28
C GLU A 255 -8.27 17.97 19.81
N ALA A 256 -8.67 16.72 19.47
CA ALA A 256 -7.98 15.50 19.88
C ALA A 256 -6.52 15.43 19.38
N TRP A 257 -6.22 16.10 18.27
CA TRP A 257 -4.88 16.13 17.67
C TRP A 257 -4.10 17.42 17.92
N ARG A 258 -4.60 18.33 18.78
CA ARG A 258 -3.93 19.59 19.10
C ARG A 258 -2.48 19.41 19.61
N TRP A 259 -2.19 18.30 20.25
CA TRP A 259 -0.85 17.94 20.74
C TRP A 259 0.19 17.75 19.61
N ALA A 260 -0.28 17.44 18.40
CA ALA A 260 0.58 17.13 17.25
C ALA A 260 0.97 18.38 16.43
N ARG A 261 0.66 19.60 16.91
CA ARG A 261 0.89 20.86 16.16
C ARG A 261 2.34 21.10 15.75
N ASP A 262 3.27 20.63 16.57
CA ASP A 262 4.70 20.82 16.36
C ASP A 262 5.38 19.54 15.82
N ARG A 263 4.59 18.57 15.35
CA ARG A 263 5.10 17.33 14.78
C ARG A 263 5.12 17.40 13.27
N ALA A 264 6.15 16.81 12.67
CA ALA A 264 6.15 16.60 11.23
C ALA A 264 5.01 15.67 10.85
N ALA A 265 4.20 16.04 9.86
CA ALA A 265 3.06 15.24 9.41
C ALA A 265 3.08 15.13 7.87
N TRP A 266 2.97 13.92 7.37
CA TRP A 266 3.00 13.59 5.95
C TRP A 266 1.85 12.69 5.56
N ALA A 267 1.25 12.98 4.42
CA ALA A 267 0.37 12.05 3.72
C ALA A 267 1.17 11.27 2.70
N LEU A 268 0.91 9.98 2.60
CA LEU A 268 1.51 9.08 1.63
C LEU A 268 0.45 8.56 0.66
N ASP A 269 0.85 8.27 -0.55
CA ASP A 269 0.08 7.43 -1.46
C ASP A 269 0.04 6.00 -0.90
N GLY A 270 -0.94 5.74 -0.02
CA GLY A 270 -1.14 4.44 0.61
C GLY A 270 -1.44 3.36 -0.41
N ASN A 271 -2.19 3.69 -1.45
CA ASN A 271 -2.53 2.77 -2.53
C ASN A 271 -1.29 2.21 -3.23
N SER A 272 -0.32 3.08 -3.55
CA SER A 272 0.88 2.71 -4.29
C SER A 272 1.99 2.14 -3.42
N LEU A 273 2.19 2.67 -2.21
CA LEU A 273 3.40 2.44 -1.44
C LEU A 273 3.25 1.42 -0.30
N THR A 274 2.08 1.38 0.35
CA THR A 274 1.95 0.59 1.59
C THR A 274 0.88 -0.49 1.52
N SER A 275 -0.14 -0.35 0.64
CA SER A 275 -1.26 -1.30 0.59
C SER A 275 -1.02 -2.52 -0.31
N ARG A 276 0.07 -2.52 -1.09
CA ARG A 276 0.34 -3.55 -2.10
C ARG A 276 1.65 -4.26 -1.80
N PRO A 277 1.63 -5.49 -1.27
CA PRO A 277 2.84 -6.28 -1.00
C PRO A 277 3.50 -6.73 -2.31
N GLY A 278 4.36 -5.87 -2.85
CA GLY A 278 4.98 -6.10 -4.15
C GLY A 278 6.25 -5.26 -4.38
N PRO A 279 6.70 -5.12 -5.63
CA PRO A 279 7.96 -4.48 -5.96
C PRO A 279 8.09 -3.04 -5.47
N ARG A 280 6.97 -2.30 -5.41
CA ARG A 280 6.97 -0.88 -5.02
C ARG A 280 7.18 -0.62 -3.52
N LEU A 281 7.22 -1.66 -2.68
CA LEU A 281 7.64 -1.51 -1.27
C LEU A 281 9.06 -0.96 -1.14
N VAL A 282 9.91 -1.16 -2.14
CA VAL A 282 11.25 -0.55 -2.15
C VAL A 282 11.18 0.94 -2.45
N ASP A 283 10.26 1.37 -3.32
CA ASP A 283 10.02 2.79 -3.59
C ASP A 283 9.51 3.47 -2.30
N ALA A 284 8.64 2.80 -1.53
CA ALA A 284 8.20 3.28 -0.22
C ALA A 284 9.38 3.51 0.74
N ILE A 285 10.34 2.58 0.81
CA ILE A 285 11.54 2.75 1.64
C ILE A 285 12.35 3.98 1.21
N GLU A 286 12.52 4.22 -0.09
CA GLU A 286 13.28 5.36 -0.60
C GLU A 286 12.54 6.69 -0.33
N VAL A 287 11.21 6.73 -0.52
CA VAL A 287 10.38 7.89 -0.18
C VAL A 287 10.46 8.21 1.32
N LEU A 288 10.31 7.19 2.17
CA LEU A 288 10.40 7.37 3.61
C LEU A 288 11.80 7.81 4.04
N ALA A 289 12.86 7.28 3.43
CA ALA A 289 14.24 7.71 3.72
C ALA A 289 14.46 9.19 3.38
N ALA A 290 13.86 9.68 2.27
CA ALA A 290 13.92 11.09 1.90
C ALA A 290 13.10 11.98 2.86
N ILE A 291 12.00 11.48 3.41
CA ILE A 291 11.25 12.19 4.46
C ILE A 291 12.06 12.27 5.76
N PHE A 292 12.73 11.20 6.15
CA PHE A 292 13.47 11.13 7.42
C PHE A 292 14.84 11.78 7.37
N ALA A 293 15.47 11.83 6.20
CA ALA A 293 16.81 12.38 5.99
C ALA A 293 16.89 13.12 4.63
N PRO A 294 16.18 14.25 4.47
CA PRO A 294 16.04 14.95 3.19
C PRO A 294 17.37 15.44 2.60
N ASP A 295 18.37 15.69 3.43
CA ASP A 295 19.71 16.10 2.97
C ASP A 295 20.52 14.95 2.34
N LEU A 296 20.08 13.70 2.51
CA LEU A 296 20.81 12.52 2.05
C LEU A 296 20.15 11.83 0.85
N PHE A 297 18.87 12.07 0.61
CA PHE A 297 18.11 11.37 -0.41
C PHE A 297 17.27 12.34 -1.24
N GLU A 298 17.35 12.16 -2.55
CA GLU A 298 16.39 12.72 -3.50
C GLU A 298 15.37 11.64 -3.85
N ALA A 299 14.12 11.86 -3.55
CA ALA A 299 13.03 10.97 -3.96
C ALA A 299 11.92 11.78 -4.63
N PRO A 300 11.09 11.16 -5.47
CA PRO A 300 9.93 11.81 -6.10
C PRO A 300 8.81 12.02 -5.06
N ILE A 301 9.09 12.77 -4.00
CA ILE A 301 8.17 13.01 -2.88
C ILE A 301 6.84 13.55 -3.42
N GLY A 302 6.86 14.55 -4.31
CA GLY A 302 5.65 15.21 -4.78
C GLY A 302 4.60 14.31 -5.44
N SER A 303 4.99 13.12 -5.92
CA SER A 303 4.05 12.15 -6.51
C SER A 303 3.54 11.12 -5.51
N TYR A 304 4.28 10.89 -4.41
CA TYR A 304 4.01 9.80 -3.47
C TYR A 304 3.82 10.24 -2.03
N ALA A 305 4.25 11.46 -1.69
CA ALA A 305 4.12 12.01 -0.34
C ALA A 305 3.93 13.52 -0.38
N ARG A 306 3.10 14.04 0.51
CA ARG A 306 2.86 15.46 0.70
C ARG A 306 2.97 15.81 2.17
N GLU A 307 3.71 16.89 2.49
CA GLU A 307 3.69 17.45 3.83
C GLU A 307 2.27 17.99 4.14
N VAL A 308 1.69 17.51 5.21
CA VAL A 308 0.37 17.98 5.67
C VAL A 308 0.56 19.27 6.44
N ARG A 309 0.22 20.40 5.81
CA ARG A 309 0.22 21.69 6.46
C ARG A 309 -1.11 21.88 7.17
N ARG A 310 -1.06 22.05 8.48
CA ARG A 310 -2.21 22.52 9.23
C ARG A 310 -2.53 23.93 8.77
N ALA A 311 -3.82 24.26 8.63
CA ALA A 311 -4.26 25.63 8.64
C ALA A 311 -3.78 26.21 9.97
N GLY A 312 -2.74 27.04 9.94
CA GLY A 312 -2.32 27.80 11.11
C GLY A 312 -3.54 28.58 11.59
N PRO A 313 -3.69 28.90 12.90
CA PRO A 313 -4.68 29.84 13.33
C PRO A 313 -4.51 31.05 12.42
N ALA A 314 -5.61 31.44 11.73
CA ALA A 314 -5.63 32.52 10.75
C ALA A 314 -4.68 33.60 11.25
N GLU A 315 -3.66 33.94 10.49
CA GLU A 315 -2.64 34.89 10.89
C GLU A 315 -3.35 36.16 11.34
N HIS A 316 -3.61 36.27 12.63
CA HIS A 316 -3.73 37.52 13.31
C HIS A 316 -2.33 38.18 13.34
N ARG A 317 -1.62 38.10 12.20
CA ARG A 317 -0.51 38.97 11.92
C ARG A 317 -1.07 40.29 11.49
N SER A 318 -1.39 41.05 12.55
CA SER A 318 -1.01 42.42 12.64
C SER A 318 -1.26 43.27 11.39
N ARG A 319 -2.47 43.71 11.25
CA ARG A 319 -2.64 45.13 10.98
C ARG A 319 -2.30 45.90 12.26
N ARG A 320 -1.09 45.76 12.77
CA ARG A 320 -0.50 46.73 13.64
C ARG A 320 0.05 47.82 12.76
N SER A 321 -0.78 48.86 12.64
CA SER A 321 -0.43 50.28 12.63
C SER A 321 0.82 50.66 11.86
N LEU A 322 0.60 51.08 10.64
CA LEU A 322 1.27 52.23 10.11
C LEU A 322 0.34 53.46 10.32
N THR A 323 0.10 53.78 11.57
CA THR A 323 -0.18 55.15 11.99
C THR A 323 1.16 55.77 12.33
N THR A 324 1.87 56.18 11.31
CA THR A 324 2.94 57.16 11.45
C THR A 324 2.28 58.51 11.67
N GLU A 325 2.53 59.03 12.85
CA GLU A 325 2.50 60.43 13.19
C GLU A 325 3.05 61.26 12.04
N ARG A 326 2.20 62.13 11.49
CA ARG A 326 2.64 63.38 10.90
C ARG A 326 2.21 64.44 11.88
N GLY A 327 3.15 64.78 12.74
CA GLY A 327 3.10 65.97 13.57
C GLY A 327 4.00 67.01 12.96
N SER A 328 3.42 68.16 12.72
CA SER A 328 3.95 69.53 12.68
C SER A 328 5.10 69.82 11.73
#